data_f254b09a1187d7572cb80af23677de82
#
_entry.id   f254b09a1187d7572cb80af23677de82
#
_cell.length_a   1.000
_cell.length_b   1.000
_cell.length_c   1.000
_cell.angle_alpha   90.00
_cell.angle_beta   90.00
_cell.angle_gamma   90.00
#
_symmetry.space_group_name_H-M   'P 1'
#
loop_
_entity.id
_entity.type
_entity.pdbx_description
1 polymer ?
#
loop_
_entity_poly.entity_id
_entity_poly.type
_entity_poly.pdbx_seq_one_letter_code
_entity_poly.pdbx_strand_id
1 'polypeptide(L)'
;MMIGVIAASCFTVFSGKYLNKYGNIPVMIYVMGTGTLINFLITLFFGSSFENIYLIGEVQIYALLMLVIPGGVLMMYCWGKALQLISPTQAAIALGFNPLSAILLGSFILNEEITLKLIVGFLSIIFAITLANWRI
;
A
#
# COMPACT_ATOMS: atom_id res chain seq x y z
N MET A 1 8.62 -3.09 10.15
CA MET A 1 8.47 -2.30 8.91
C MET A 1 9.34 -2.78 7.75
N MET A 2 10.65 -3.04 7.92
CA MET A 2 11.54 -3.45 6.80
C MET A 2 11.08 -4.70 6.05
N ILE A 3 10.62 -5.74 6.75
CA ILE A 3 10.11 -6.98 6.12
C ILE A 3 8.94 -6.69 5.17
N GLY A 4 8.02 -5.81 5.57
CA GLY A 4 6.89 -5.42 4.71
C GLY A 4 7.31 -4.69 3.44
N VAL A 5 8.33 -3.82 3.53
CA VAL A 5 8.88 -3.10 2.36
C VAL A 5 9.55 -4.09 1.40
N ILE A 6 10.32 -5.04 1.91
CA ILE A 6 10.97 -6.08 1.09
C ILE A 6 9.90 -6.93 0.39
N ALA A 7 8.88 -7.38 1.12
CA ALA A 7 7.78 -8.17 0.55
C ALA A 7 7.02 -7.40 -0.56
N ALA A 8 6.71 -6.11 -0.33
CA ALA A 8 6.05 -5.26 -1.31
C ALA A 8 6.92 -5.03 -2.56
N SER A 9 8.23 -4.85 -2.38
CA SER A 9 9.18 -4.70 -3.49
C SER A 9 9.28 -5.99 -4.31
N CYS A 10 9.38 -7.15 -3.65
CA CYS A 10 9.35 -8.44 -4.32
C CYS A 10 8.04 -8.63 -5.10
N PHE A 11 6.91 -8.31 -4.49
CA PHE A 11 5.62 -8.37 -5.17
C PHE A 11 5.61 -7.49 -6.43
N THR A 12 6.04 -6.24 -6.33
CA THR A 12 6.06 -5.30 -7.46
C THR A 12 6.93 -5.81 -8.61
N VAL A 13 8.10 -6.39 -8.33
CA VAL A 13 9.03 -6.88 -9.35
C VAL A 13 8.52 -8.17 -10.01
N PHE A 14 8.02 -9.11 -9.22
CA PHE A 14 7.68 -10.44 -9.73
C PHE A 14 6.24 -10.56 -10.24
N SER A 15 5.30 -9.75 -9.72
CA SER A 15 3.88 -9.86 -10.05
C SER A 15 3.55 -9.54 -11.50
N GLY A 16 4.27 -8.61 -12.14
CA GLY A 16 4.00 -8.19 -13.51
C GLY A 16 3.94 -9.36 -14.50
N LYS A 17 4.85 -10.32 -14.38
CA LYS A 17 4.86 -11.53 -15.22
C LYS A 17 3.60 -12.39 -15.04
N TYR A 18 3.16 -12.57 -13.81
CA TYR A 18 1.98 -13.37 -13.48
C TYR A 18 0.69 -12.65 -13.83
N LEU A 19 0.63 -11.34 -13.61
CA LEU A 19 -0.49 -10.48 -13.98
C LEU A 19 -0.74 -10.50 -15.50
N ASN A 20 0.32 -10.49 -16.30
CA ASN A 20 0.19 -10.56 -17.75
C ASN A 20 -0.21 -11.96 -18.25
N LYS A 21 0.20 -13.02 -17.54
CA LYS A 21 -0.10 -14.40 -17.91
C LYS A 21 -1.50 -14.86 -17.51
N TYR A 22 -1.91 -14.54 -16.29
CA TYR A 22 -3.15 -15.06 -15.68
C TYR A 22 -4.26 -14.02 -15.56
N GLY A 23 -3.95 -12.75 -15.83
CA GLY A 23 -4.86 -11.64 -15.65
C GLY A 23 -4.83 -11.04 -14.24
N ASN A 24 -5.36 -9.82 -14.12
CA ASN A 24 -5.28 -9.06 -12.87
C ASN A 24 -6.16 -9.68 -11.76
N ILE A 25 -7.42 -10.01 -12.08
CA ILE A 25 -8.39 -10.46 -11.08
C ILE A 25 -7.96 -11.78 -10.40
N PRO A 26 -7.62 -12.86 -11.12
CA PRO A 26 -7.22 -14.11 -10.50
C PRO A 26 -5.98 -13.97 -9.62
N VAL A 27 -4.96 -13.22 -10.08
CA VAL A 27 -3.74 -12.99 -9.32
C VAL A 27 -4.02 -12.22 -8.05
N MET A 28 -4.85 -11.17 -8.10
CA MET A 28 -5.19 -10.39 -6.92
C MET A 28 -6.03 -11.19 -5.91
N ILE A 29 -6.99 -11.98 -6.36
CA ILE A 29 -7.77 -12.87 -5.48
C ILE A 29 -6.82 -13.86 -4.77
N TYR A 30 -5.89 -14.46 -5.50
CA TYR A 30 -4.93 -15.40 -4.90
C TYR A 30 -4.03 -14.73 -3.87
N VAL A 31 -3.45 -13.58 -4.20
CA VAL A 31 -2.54 -12.83 -3.32
C VAL A 31 -3.26 -12.33 -2.07
N MET A 32 -4.42 -11.69 -2.25
CA MET A 32 -5.22 -11.19 -1.11
C MET A 32 -5.78 -12.33 -0.27
N GLY A 33 -6.25 -13.40 -0.90
CA GLY A 33 -6.78 -14.58 -0.21
C GLY A 33 -5.72 -15.29 0.63
N THR A 34 -4.54 -15.54 0.07
CA THR A 34 -3.43 -16.15 0.83
C THR A 34 -2.93 -15.24 1.94
N GLY A 35 -2.81 -13.93 1.69
CA GLY A 35 -2.44 -12.95 2.71
C GLY A 35 -3.45 -12.90 3.86
N THR A 36 -4.74 -12.89 3.57
CA THR A 36 -5.80 -12.92 4.57
C THR A 36 -5.78 -14.22 5.39
N LEU A 37 -5.61 -15.37 4.73
CA LEU A 37 -5.52 -16.65 5.41
C LEU A 37 -4.34 -16.70 6.38
N ILE A 38 -3.17 -16.26 5.95
CA ILE A 38 -1.97 -16.21 6.80
C ILE A 38 -2.18 -15.27 7.98
N ASN A 39 -2.71 -14.06 7.75
CA ASN A 39 -3.01 -13.13 8.84
C ASN A 39 -4.04 -13.70 9.81
N PHE A 40 -5.08 -14.36 9.31
CA PHE A 40 -6.08 -15.00 10.15
C PHE A 40 -5.46 -16.08 11.05
N LEU A 41 -4.60 -16.93 10.49
CA LEU A 41 -3.89 -17.95 11.28
C LEU A 41 -2.96 -17.33 12.33
N ILE A 42 -2.21 -16.29 11.97
CA ILE A 42 -1.36 -15.57 12.92
C ILE A 42 -2.20 -14.98 14.06
N THR A 43 -3.34 -14.38 13.74
CA THR A 43 -4.23 -13.80 14.75
C THR A 43 -4.83 -14.86 15.66
N LEU A 44 -5.16 -16.04 15.15
CA LEU A 44 -5.64 -17.16 15.98
C LEU A 44 -4.60 -17.67 16.97
N PHE A 45 -3.31 -17.72 16.56
CA PHE A 45 -2.25 -18.28 17.42
C PHE A 45 -1.59 -17.24 18.33
N PHE A 46 -1.51 -15.99 17.90
CA PHE A 46 -0.77 -14.94 18.60
C PHE A 46 -1.61 -13.70 18.92
N GLY A 47 -2.84 -13.63 18.45
CA GLY A 47 -3.73 -12.49 18.68
C GLY A 47 -4.28 -12.46 20.10
N SER A 48 -4.49 -11.26 20.63
CA SER A 48 -5.27 -11.04 21.84
C SER A 48 -6.75 -11.32 21.56
N SER A 49 -7.46 -11.79 22.58
CA SER A 49 -8.87 -12.18 22.54
C SER A 49 -9.75 -11.22 21.73
N PHE A 50 -10.65 -11.77 20.94
CA PHE A 50 -11.66 -11.04 20.17
C PHE A 50 -12.73 -10.36 21.05
N GLU A 51 -12.50 -10.21 22.35
CA GLU A 51 -13.43 -9.68 23.34
C GLU A 51 -13.97 -8.28 23.01
N ASN A 52 -13.18 -7.47 22.30
CA ASN A 52 -13.54 -6.10 21.97
C ASN A 52 -14.33 -5.94 20.64
N ILE A 53 -14.64 -7.01 19.93
CA ILE A 53 -15.41 -6.94 18.68
C ILE A 53 -16.82 -6.40 18.92
N TYR A 54 -17.40 -6.69 20.07
CA TYR A 54 -18.74 -6.20 20.44
C TYR A 54 -18.79 -4.69 20.76
N LEU A 55 -17.63 -4.03 20.89
CA LEU A 55 -17.52 -2.59 21.14
C LEU A 55 -17.42 -1.77 19.85
N ILE A 56 -17.47 -2.41 18.68
CA ILE A 56 -17.39 -1.73 17.38
C ILE A 56 -18.74 -1.04 17.13
N GLY A 57 -18.73 0.30 17.18
CA GLY A 57 -19.89 1.11 16.85
C GLY A 57 -20.07 1.30 15.34
N GLU A 58 -21.19 1.89 14.96
CA GLU A 58 -21.54 2.12 13.54
C GLU A 58 -20.48 2.94 12.79
N VAL A 59 -19.90 3.96 13.43
CA VAL A 59 -18.88 4.83 12.82
C VAL A 59 -17.63 4.04 12.47
N GLN A 60 -17.20 3.12 13.35
CA GLN A 60 -16.05 2.26 13.10
C GLN A 60 -16.31 1.26 11.96
N ILE A 61 -17.56 0.78 11.82
CA ILE A 61 -17.95 -0.10 10.71
C ILE A 61 -17.89 0.66 9.38
N TYR A 62 -18.41 1.88 9.32
CA TYR A 62 -18.31 2.71 8.11
C TYR A 62 -16.86 3.03 7.76
N ALA A 63 -16.04 3.37 8.74
CA ALA A 63 -14.61 3.61 8.53
C ALA A 63 -13.89 2.36 8.01
N LEU A 64 -14.19 1.17 8.54
CA LEU A 64 -13.68 -0.11 8.06
C LEU A 64 -14.11 -0.38 6.62
N LEU A 65 -15.38 -0.18 6.28
CA LEU A 65 -15.87 -0.39 4.92
C LEU A 65 -15.17 0.56 3.92
N MET A 66 -14.98 1.83 4.29
CA MET A 66 -14.24 2.81 3.49
C MET A 66 -12.76 2.44 3.35
N LEU A 67 -12.15 1.86 4.36
CA LEU A 67 -10.78 1.40 4.29
C LEU A 67 -10.64 0.15 3.42
N VAL A 68 -11.54 -0.82 3.56
CA VAL A 68 -11.46 -2.13 2.88
C VAL A 68 -11.83 -2.02 1.41
N ILE A 69 -12.94 -1.36 1.07
CA ILE A 69 -13.44 -1.35 -0.31
C ILE A 69 -12.61 -0.43 -1.20
N PRO A 70 -12.56 0.91 -1.00
CA PRO A 70 -11.75 1.77 -1.85
C PRO A 70 -10.24 1.66 -1.55
N GLY A 71 -9.83 1.59 -0.29
CA GLY A 71 -8.44 1.53 0.11
C GLY A 71 -7.78 0.16 -0.09
N GLY A 72 -8.53 -0.93 0.06
CA GLY A 72 -8.04 -2.28 -0.15
C GLY A 72 -8.30 -2.79 -1.57
N VAL A 73 -9.56 -3.13 -1.86
CA VAL A 73 -9.92 -3.86 -3.09
C VAL A 73 -9.71 -3.01 -4.35
N LEU A 74 -10.23 -1.78 -4.39
CA LEU A 74 -10.14 -0.92 -5.56
C LEU A 74 -8.70 -0.50 -5.83
N MET A 75 -7.96 -0.11 -4.79
CA MET A 75 -6.56 0.28 -4.89
C MET A 75 -5.70 -0.87 -5.42
N MET A 76 -5.87 -2.08 -4.90
CA MET A 76 -5.11 -3.26 -5.35
C MET A 76 -5.48 -3.64 -6.78
N TYR A 77 -6.74 -3.53 -7.18
CA TYR A 77 -7.16 -3.75 -8.56
C TYR A 77 -6.50 -2.76 -9.52
N CYS A 78 -6.53 -1.46 -9.20
CA CYS A 78 -5.88 -0.41 -9.99
C CYS A 78 -4.36 -0.59 -10.04
N TRP A 79 -3.75 -0.95 -8.91
CA TRP A 79 -2.31 -1.22 -8.84
C TRP A 79 -1.89 -2.40 -9.72
N GLY A 80 -2.64 -3.50 -9.67
CA GLY A 80 -2.39 -4.65 -10.53
C GLY A 80 -2.57 -4.33 -12.02
N LYS A 81 -3.54 -3.48 -12.38
CA LYS A 81 -3.67 -2.98 -13.75
C LYS A 81 -2.49 -2.10 -14.15
N ALA A 82 -2.04 -1.23 -13.27
CA ALA A 82 -0.86 -0.40 -13.53
C ALA A 82 0.38 -1.26 -13.79
N LEU A 83 0.64 -2.29 -12.96
CA LEU A 83 1.77 -3.20 -13.12
C LEU A 83 1.75 -4.03 -14.40
N GLN A 84 0.60 -4.14 -15.07
CA GLN A 84 0.53 -4.75 -16.43
C GLN A 84 0.99 -3.79 -17.53
N LEU A 85 0.95 -2.48 -17.28
CA LEU A 85 1.17 -1.43 -18.29
C LEU A 85 2.52 -0.71 -18.12
N ILE A 86 3.06 -0.68 -16.90
CA ILE A 86 4.30 0.05 -16.58
C ILE A 86 5.41 -0.89 -16.12
N SER A 87 6.65 -0.44 -16.28
CA SER A 87 7.81 -1.18 -15.77
C SER A 87 7.89 -1.13 -14.23
N PRO A 88 8.55 -2.11 -13.58
CA PRO A 88 8.76 -2.07 -12.13
C PRO A 88 9.46 -0.80 -11.64
N THR A 89 10.35 -0.23 -12.45
CA THR A 89 11.03 1.03 -12.12
C THR A 89 10.07 2.20 -12.09
N GLN A 90 9.17 2.30 -13.08
CA GLN A 90 8.12 3.34 -13.10
C GLN A 90 7.15 3.16 -11.94
N ALA A 91 6.80 1.93 -11.58
CA ALA A 91 5.99 1.63 -10.41
C ALA A 91 6.67 2.08 -9.10
N ALA A 92 7.97 1.85 -8.96
CA ALA A 92 8.74 2.30 -7.79
C ALA A 92 8.76 3.83 -7.67
N ILE A 93 8.88 4.55 -8.79
CA ILE A 93 8.79 6.02 -8.82
C ILE A 93 7.40 6.48 -8.35
N ALA A 94 6.33 5.85 -8.85
CA ALA A 94 4.96 6.17 -8.45
C ALA A 94 4.74 5.96 -6.94
N LEU A 95 5.30 4.90 -6.33
CA LEU A 95 5.26 4.67 -4.89
C LEU A 95 5.97 5.78 -4.08
N GLY A 96 6.98 6.43 -4.65
CA GLY A 96 7.66 7.57 -4.04
C GLY A 96 6.75 8.77 -3.80
N PHE A 97 5.62 8.88 -4.51
CA PHE A 97 4.63 9.94 -4.29
C PHE A 97 3.73 9.68 -3.07
N ASN A 98 3.68 8.47 -2.52
CA ASN A 98 2.85 8.17 -1.36
C ASN A 98 3.19 9.03 -0.12
N PRO A 99 4.46 9.17 0.30
CA PRO A 99 4.80 10.04 1.43
C PRO A 99 4.45 11.51 1.15
N LEU A 100 4.59 11.96 -0.10
CA LEU A 100 4.24 13.31 -0.51
C LEU A 100 2.75 13.57 -0.32
N SER A 101 1.91 12.67 -0.84
CA SER A 101 0.45 12.76 -0.69
C SER A 101 0.03 12.72 0.79
N ALA A 102 0.69 11.88 1.61
CA ALA A 102 0.42 11.80 3.04
C ALA A 102 0.74 13.12 3.76
N ILE A 103 1.88 13.75 3.46
CA ILE A 103 2.28 15.04 4.05
C ILE A 103 1.30 16.15 3.65
N LEU A 104 0.93 16.23 2.38
CA LEU A 104 -0.01 17.24 1.89
C LEU A 104 -1.40 17.06 2.52
N LEU A 105 -1.92 15.85 2.57
CA LEU A 105 -3.21 15.56 3.18
C LEU A 105 -3.20 15.77 4.69
N GLY A 106 -2.15 15.36 5.38
CA GLY A 106 -1.98 15.60 6.82
C GLY A 106 -1.97 17.09 7.16
N SER A 107 -1.19 17.88 6.40
CA SER A 107 -1.15 19.33 6.59
C SER A 107 -2.49 20.00 6.27
N PHE A 108 -3.17 19.58 5.18
CA PHE A 108 -4.38 20.27 4.72
C PHE A 108 -5.64 19.87 5.49
N ILE A 109 -5.76 18.58 5.87
CA ILE A 109 -6.98 18.04 6.51
C ILE A 109 -6.85 18.05 8.04
N LEU A 110 -5.67 17.70 8.55
CA LEU A 110 -5.43 17.56 9.99
C LEU A 110 -4.79 18.81 10.61
N ASN A 111 -4.49 19.84 9.80
CA ASN A 111 -3.77 21.05 10.23
C ASN A 111 -2.45 20.72 10.95
N GLU A 112 -1.77 19.66 10.53
CA GLU A 112 -0.46 19.29 11.08
C GLU A 112 0.60 20.29 10.65
N GLU A 113 1.46 20.70 11.59
CA GLU A 113 2.57 21.61 11.30
C GLU A 113 3.61 20.92 10.41
N ILE A 114 3.96 21.55 9.30
CA ILE A 114 5.03 21.09 8.42
C ILE A 114 6.37 21.30 9.13
N THR A 115 6.88 20.25 9.75
CA THR A 115 8.17 20.30 10.43
C THR A 115 9.33 20.29 9.44
N LEU A 116 10.45 20.90 9.84
CA LEU A 116 11.69 20.89 9.03
C LEU A 116 12.16 19.48 8.68
N LYS A 117 11.91 18.50 9.55
CA LYS A 117 12.19 17.07 9.29
C LYS A 117 11.39 16.51 8.13
N LEU A 118 10.11 16.89 8.01
CA LEU A 118 9.25 16.50 6.89
C LEU A 118 9.75 17.09 5.56
N ILE A 119 10.19 18.36 5.56
CA ILE A 119 10.73 19.01 4.36
C ILE A 119 12.02 18.32 3.89
N VAL A 120 12.93 17.99 4.80
CA VAL A 120 14.17 17.27 4.47
C VAL A 120 13.88 15.88 3.93
N GLY A 121 12.95 15.14 4.55
CA GLY A 121 12.51 13.83 4.06
C GLY A 121 11.91 13.92 2.64
N PHE A 122 11.08 14.92 2.41
CA PHE A 122 10.46 15.19 1.11
C PHE A 122 11.51 15.50 0.02
N LEU A 123 12.44 16.41 0.28
CA LEU A 123 13.51 16.75 -0.67
C LEU A 123 14.39 15.53 -0.98
N SER A 124 14.65 14.68 0.01
CA SER A 124 15.40 13.43 -0.18
C SER A 124 14.69 12.46 -1.13
N ILE A 125 13.35 12.35 -1.04
CA ILE A 125 12.55 11.51 -1.94
C ILE A 125 12.58 12.05 -3.37
N ILE A 126 12.38 13.35 -3.55
CA ILE A 126 12.47 13.99 -4.88
C ILE A 126 13.85 13.76 -5.49
N PHE A 127 14.90 13.96 -4.70
CA PHE A 127 16.28 13.74 -5.16
C PHE A 127 16.51 12.29 -5.58
N ALA A 128 16.03 11.33 -4.80
CA ALA A 128 16.13 9.90 -5.13
C ALA A 128 15.37 9.55 -6.43
N ILE A 129 14.16 10.09 -6.61
CA ILE A 129 13.35 9.88 -7.83
C ILE A 129 14.05 10.49 -9.06
N THR A 130 14.57 11.72 -8.95
CA THR A 130 15.30 12.37 -10.06
C THR A 130 16.56 11.60 -10.42
N LEU A 131 17.31 11.11 -9.44
CA LEU A 131 18.51 10.30 -9.66
C LEU A 131 18.19 8.97 -10.34
N ALA A 132 17.10 8.32 -9.93
CA ALA A 132 16.63 7.07 -10.54
C ALA A 132 16.19 7.27 -12.00
N ASN A 133 15.57 8.42 -12.31
CA ASN A 133 15.09 8.73 -13.66
C ASN A 133 16.20 9.20 -14.61
N TRP A 134 17.32 9.70 -14.09
CA TRP A 134 18.45 10.17 -14.90
C TRP A 134 19.22 9.04 -15.60
N ARG A 135 19.03 7.79 -15.17
CA ARG A 135 19.71 6.61 -15.73
C ARG A 135 18.82 5.78 -16.71
N ILE A 136 17.61 6.23 -17.01
CA ILE A 136 16.72 5.64 -18.00
C ILE A 136 16.74 6.49 -19.26
#